data_bfac65b29377b24bbb09a2d895e1809c
#
_entry.id   bfac65b29377b24bbb09a2d895e1809c
#
_cell.length_a   1.000
_cell.length_b   1.000
_cell.length_c   1.000
_cell.angle_alpha   90.00
_cell.angle_beta   90.00
_cell.angle_gamma   90.00
#
_symmetry.space_group_name_H-M   'P 1'
#
loop_
_entity.id
_entity.type
_entity.pdbx_description
1 polymer ?
#
loop_
_entity_poly.entity_id
_entity_poly.type
_entity_poly.pdbx_seq_one_letter_code
_entity_poly.pdbx_strand_id
1 'polypeptide(L)' 'MNNYLAMNICEAIMPINDDSVNVTIVTNNGDVYNNVEVDDFDTKGVYFSNDKYAPYVAYDKIVEINVRNVPE' A
#
# COMPACT_ATOMS: atom_id res chain seq x y z
N MET A 1 -11.14 -4.05 1.65
CA MET A 1 -10.82 -4.33 0.22
C MET A 1 -10.75 -5.84 0.03
N ASN A 2 -11.17 -6.32 -1.10
CA ASN A 2 -11.08 -7.74 -1.44
C ASN A 2 -9.62 -8.20 -1.46
N ASN A 3 -9.33 -9.35 -0.85
CA ASN A 3 -7.95 -9.84 -0.74
C ASN A 3 -7.28 -10.05 -2.11
N TYR A 4 -8.00 -10.56 -3.06
CA TYR A 4 -7.50 -10.81 -4.42
C TYR A 4 -7.11 -9.51 -5.11
N LEU A 5 -7.99 -8.53 -5.04
CA LEU A 5 -7.74 -7.21 -5.63
C LEU A 5 -6.54 -6.54 -4.97
N ALA A 6 -6.49 -6.56 -3.64
CA ALA A 6 -5.40 -5.96 -2.89
C ALA A 6 -4.06 -6.62 -3.20
N MET A 7 -4.01 -7.95 -3.26
CA MET A 7 -2.80 -8.68 -3.63
C MET A 7 -2.31 -8.30 -5.02
N ASN A 8 -3.23 -8.22 -5.99
CA ASN A 8 -2.87 -7.84 -7.36
C ASN A 8 -2.30 -6.43 -7.43
N ILE A 9 -2.88 -5.50 -6.65
CA ILE A 9 -2.37 -4.13 -6.58
C ILE A 9 -0.96 -4.11 -5.96
N CYS A 10 -0.76 -4.81 -4.86
CA CYS A 10 0.56 -4.89 -4.20
C CYS A 10 1.61 -5.50 -5.12
N GLU A 11 1.26 -6.57 -5.82
CA GLU A 11 2.15 -7.22 -6.78
C GLU A 11 2.55 -6.27 -7.90
N ALA A 12 1.60 -5.47 -8.39
CA ALA A 12 1.87 -4.49 -9.44
C ALA A 12 2.72 -3.31 -8.94
N ILE A 13 2.56 -2.92 -7.68
CA ILE A 13 3.30 -1.79 -7.09
C ILE A 13 4.77 -2.15 -6.82
N MET A 14 5.05 -3.34 -6.34
CA MET A 14 6.40 -3.70 -5.88
C MET A 14 7.50 -3.43 -6.91
N PRO A 15 7.33 -3.76 -8.21
CA PRO A 15 8.37 -3.46 -9.20
C PRO A 15 8.60 -1.98 -9.47
N ILE A 16 7.62 -1.12 -9.19
CA ILE A 16 7.69 0.32 -9.45
C ILE A 16 7.70 1.14 -8.15
N ASN A 17 8.01 0.50 -7.04
CA ASN A 17 7.98 1.02 -5.69
C ASN A 17 9.24 1.86 -5.42
N ASP A 18 9.34 2.98 -6.07
CA ASP A 18 10.48 3.87 -6.03
C ASP A 18 10.02 5.33 -6.00
N ASP A 19 10.95 6.25 -6.26
CA ASP A 19 10.68 7.68 -6.24
C ASP A 19 9.74 8.16 -7.35
N SER A 20 9.43 7.31 -8.33
CA SER A 20 8.56 7.69 -9.45
C SER A 20 7.08 7.58 -9.15
N VAL A 21 6.70 6.92 -8.07
CA VAL A 21 5.30 6.77 -7.66
C VAL A 21 5.12 7.15 -6.20
N ASN A 22 3.92 7.61 -5.89
CA ASN A 22 3.49 7.92 -4.53
C ASN A 22 2.27 7.05 -4.22
N VAL A 23 2.39 6.21 -3.20
CA VAL A 23 1.34 5.29 -2.78
C VAL A 23 0.74 5.75 -1.47
N THR A 24 -0.57 5.87 -1.41
CA THR A 24 -1.32 6.19 -0.20
C THR A 24 -2.25 5.03 0.13
N ILE A 25 -2.21 4.58 1.38
CA ILE A 25 -3.08 3.50 1.87
C ILE A 25 -3.98 4.06 2.95
N VAL A 26 -5.30 3.85 2.81
CA VAL A 26 -6.31 4.30 3.76
C VAL A 26 -6.98 3.07 4.37
N THR A 27 -7.11 3.07 5.69
CA THR A 27 -7.74 1.97 6.43
C THR A 27 -9.14 2.33 6.88
N ASN A 28 -9.93 1.32 7.26
CA ASN A 28 -11.32 1.49 7.65
C ASN A 28 -11.50 2.15 9.02
N ASN A 29 -10.45 2.31 9.81
CA ASN A 29 -10.48 3.05 11.06
C ASN A 29 -9.98 4.50 10.91
N GLY A 30 -9.78 4.96 9.68
CA GLY A 30 -9.45 6.35 9.38
C GLY A 30 -7.97 6.66 9.30
N ASP A 31 -7.11 5.67 9.42
CA ASP A 31 -5.67 5.89 9.26
C ASP A 31 -5.33 6.10 7.78
N VAL A 32 -4.49 7.10 7.52
CA VAL A 32 -4.00 7.42 6.18
C VAL A 32 -2.48 7.34 6.20
N TYR A 33 -1.92 6.42 5.40
CA TYR A 33 -0.48 6.26 5.28
C TYR A 33 -0.04 6.81 3.93
N ASN A 34 0.67 7.93 3.96
CA ASN A 34 1.12 8.62 2.75
C ASN A 34 2.54 8.21 2.39
N ASN A 35 2.80 8.18 1.09
CA ASN A 35 4.14 7.96 0.52
C ASN A 35 4.78 6.69 1.07
N VAL A 36 4.06 5.59 0.98
CA VAL A 36 4.52 4.30 1.46
C VAL A 36 5.20 3.50 0.35
N GLU A 37 6.10 2.60 0.77
CA GLU A 37 6.66 1.56 -0.07
C GLU A 37 6.11 0.21 0.37
N VAL A 38 5.67 -0.60 -0.58
CA VAL A 38 5.25 -1.97 -0.29
C VAL A 38 6.49 -2.84 -0.16
N ASP A 39 6.73 -3.34 1.04
CA ASP A 39 7.93 -4.14 1.33
C ASP A 39 7.71 -5.62 1.04
N ASP A 40 6.54 -6.14 1.39
CA ASP A 40 6.15 -7.53 1.15
C ASP A 40 4.64 -7.67 1.30
N PHE A 41 4.10 -8.80 0.85
CA PHE A 41 2.69 -9.10 1.02
C PHE A 41 2.47 -10.60 1.06
N ASP A 42 1.36 -11.01 1.68
CA ASP A 42 0.93 -12.41 1.71
C ASP A 42 -0.55 -12.51 1.33
N THR A 43 -1.18 -13.65 1.57
CA THR A 43 -2.59 -13.87 1.20
C THR A 43 -3.58 -13.14 2.10
N LYS A 44 -3.13 -12.57 3.21
CA LYS A 44 -4.00 -11.93 4.22
C LYS A 44 -3.75 -10.44 4.36
N GLY A 45 -2.56 -9.97 4.08
CA GLY A 45 -2.23 -8.57 4.28
C GLY A 45 -0.91 -8.16 3.64
N VAL A 46 -0.52 -6.92 3.92
CA VAL A 46 0.62 -6.28 3.29
C VAL A 46 1.52 -5.62 4.34
N TYR A 47 2.83 -5.75 4.14
CA TYR A 47 3.86 -5.00 4.87
C TYR A 47 4.25 -3.80 4.03
N PHE A 48 4.10 -2.61 4.59
CA PHE A 48 4.54 -1.39 3.91
C PHE A 48 5.20 -0.46 4.92
N SER A 49 5.94 0.51 4.43
CA SER A 49 6.66 1.43 5.31
C SER A 49 6.77 2.81 4.68
N ASN A 50 6.92 3.81 5.54
CA ASN A 50 7.28 5.16 5.16
C ASN A 50 8.23 5.73 6.22
N ASP A 51 8.47 7.05 6.21
CA ASP A 51 9.40 7.69 7.14
C ASP A 51 9.00 7.52 8.62
N LYS A 52 7.72 7.25 8.88
CA LYS A 52 7.17 7.22 10.25
C LYS A 52 6.72 5.85 10.71
N TYR A 53 6.26 5.00 9.78
CA TYR A 53 5.56 3.76 10.11
C TYR A 53 6.05 2.60 9.27
N ALA A 54 5.96 1.40 9.83
CA ALA A 54 6.26 0.15 9.13
C ALA A 54 5.27 -0.94 9.56
N PRO A 55 3.96 -0.76 9.29
CA PRO A 55 2.95 -1.68 9.78
C PRO A 55 2.74 -2.90 8.87
N TYR A 56 2.09 -3.91 9.43
CA TYR A 56 1.42 -4.95 8.66
C TYR A 56 -0.09 -4.71 8.77
N VAL A 57 -0.77 -4.63 7.63
CA VAL A 57 -2.21 -4.35 7.60
C VAL A 57 -2.92 -5.43 6.80
N ALA A 58 -3.93 -6.04 7.41
CA ALA A 58 -4.77 -7.01 6.73
C ALA A 58 -5.60 -6.34 5.64
N TYR A 59 -5.79 -7.02 4.52
CA TYR A 59 -6.51 -6.45 3.36
C TYR A 59 -7.94 -6.04 3.68
N ASP A 60 -8.60 -6.76 4.59
CA ASP A 60 -9.97 -6.45 4.98
C ASP A 60 -10.09 -5.12 5.75
N LYS A 61 -8.99 -4.58 6.23
CA LYS A 61 -8.93 -3.28 6.89
C LYS A 61 -8.59 -2.14 5.92
N ILE A 62 -8.18 -2.45 4.70
CA ILE A 62 -7.82 -1.44 3.71
C ILE A 62 -9.08 -1.03 2.94
N VAL A 63 -9.33 0.27 2.90
CA VAL A 63 -10.43 0.87 2.14
C VAL A 63 -9.97 1.28 0.75
N GLU A 64 -8.75 1.81 0.65
CA GLU A 64 -8.24 2.38 -0.60
C GLU A 64 -6.72 2.23 -0.67
N ILE A 65 -6.23 1.91 -1.85
CA ILE A 65 -4.82 2.01 -2.22
C ILE A 65 -4.75 2.92 -3.43
N ASN A 66 -4.15 4.09 -3.27
CA ASN A 66 -4.06 5.10 -4.31
C ASN A 66 -2.61 5.22 -4.78
N VAL A 67 -2.40 5.02 -6.08
CA VAL A 67 -1.07 5.09 -6.70
C VAL A 67 -1.05 6.27 -7.66
N ARG A 68 -0.10 7.19 -7.47
CA ARG A 68 0.07 8.37 -8.32
C ARG A 68 1.48 8.42 -8.87
N ASN A 69 1.61 8.85 -10.12
CA ASN A 69 2.92 9.20 -10.66
C ASN A 69 3.38 10.51 -10.04
N VAL A 70 4.65 10.53 -9.62
CA VAL A 70 5.25 11.76 -9.11
C VAL A 70 5.61 12.64 -10.30
N PRO A 71 5.15 13.90 -10.36
CA PRO A 71 5.52 14.82 -11.43
C PRO A 71 7.04 15.08 -11.41
N GLU A 72 7.62 15.08 -12.59
CA GLU A 72 9.02 15.45 -12.74
C GLU A 72 9.22 16.96 -12.65
#